data_3cc6e10bd1b68ecdba0f1c6b5613f9cf
#
_entry.id   3cc6e10bd1b68ecdba0f1c6b5613f9cf
#
_cell.length_a   1.000
_cell.length_b   1.000
_cell.length_c   1.000
_cell.angle_alpha   90.00
_cell.angle_beta   90.00
_cell.angle_gamma   90.00
#
_symmetry.space_group_name_H-M   'P 1'
#
loop_
_entity.id
_entity.type
_entity.pdbx_description
1 polymer ?
#
loop_
_entity_poly.entity_id
_entity_poly.type
_entity_poly.pdbx_seq_one_letter_code
_entity_poly.pdbx_strand_id
1 'polypeptide(L)'
;MLELLAPAGSMESVTAAVQNGADAVYLGYGDFNARRNAKNFTHEEAAAAVSYCHLRGAKVFLTLNTLLTDRELPGAARVAEEINEMGVDAVIVQDLGVARMLRQVAPDLHLHGSTQMTVHSLDGVKQCADLGMTRAVLSRELSRDKIEYNCANADRKSTRLNSSHEIPSRMPSSA
;
A
#
# COMPACT_ATOMS: atom_id res chain seq x y z
N MET A 1 2.49 -12.23 13.75
CA MET A 1 1.60 -12.91 12.79
C MET A 1 1.94 -12.38 11.41
N LEU A 2 2.12 -13.23 10.42
CA LEU A 2 2.32 -12.83 9.02
C LEU A 2 0.97 -12.38 8.46
N GLU A 3 0.96 -11.33 7.63
CA GLU A 3 -0.21 -10.82 6.92
C GLU A 3 -0.02 -11.12 5.43
N LEU A 4 -0.94 -11.87 4.82
CA LEU A 4 -0.93 -12.17 3.40
C LEU A 4 -1.64 -11.05 2.64
N LEU A 5 -0.85 -10.26 1.90
CA LEU A 5 -1.35 -9.16 1.07
C LEU A 5 -1.37 -9.57 -0.40
N ALA A 6 -2.54 -9.54 -1.03
CA ALA A 6 -2.73 -9.92 -2.43
C ALA A 6 -3.06 -8.70 -3.32
N PRO A 7 -2.54 -8.65 -4.57
CA PRO A 7 -2.97 -7.68 -5.56
C PRO A 7 -4.34 -8.05 -6.13
N ALA A 8 -5.19 -7.04 -6.38
CA ALA A 8 -6.44 -7.25 -7.08
C ALA A 8 -6.67 -6.19 -8.16
N GLY A 9 -6.96 -6.63 -9.38
CA GLY A 9 -7.26 -5.77 -10.53
C GLY A 9 -8.74 -5.80 -10.95
N SER A 10 -9.55 -6.64 -10.31
CA SER A 10 -11.00 -6.77 -10.56
C SER A 10 -11.68 -7.39 -9.34
N MET A 11 -13.01 -7.31 -9.28
CA MET A 11 -13.80 -7.96 -8.22
C MET A 11 -13.61 -9.49 -8.19
N GLU A 12 -13.38 -10.12 -9.34
CA GLU A 12 -13.05 -11.55 -9.40
C GLU A 12 -11.72 -11.85 -8.68
N SER A 13 -10.71 -11.00 -8.91
CA SER A 13 -9.40 -11.12 -8.23
C SER A 13 -9.52 -10.87 -6.73
N VAL A 14 -10.34 -9.90 -6.29
CA VAL A 14 -10.64 -9.67 -4.87
C VAL A 14 -11.26 -10.91 -4.25
N THR A 15 -12.29 -11.46 -4.91
CA THR A 15 -13.00 -12.66 -4.45
C THR A 15 -12.05 -13.84 -4.34
N ALA A 16 -11.25 -14.09 -5.38
CA ALA A 16 -10.28 -15.17 -5.40
C ALA A 16 -9.23 -15.02 -4.30
N ALA A 17 -8.67 -13.83 -4.10
CA ALA A 17 -7.67 -13.55 -3.06
C ALA A 17 -8.23 -13.84 -1.66
N VAL A 18 -9.39 -13.30 -1.33
CA VAL A 18 -10.01 -13.47 -0.01
C VAL A 18 -10.42 -14.92 0.25
N GLN A 19 -10.98 -15.62 -0.75
CA GLN A 19 -11.35 -17.03 -0.63
C GLN A 19 -10.13 -17.96 -0.47
N ASN A 20 -8.96 -17.54 -0.93
CA ASN A 20 -7.71 -18.26 -0.74
C ASN A 20 -6.89 -17.78 0.47
N GLY A 21 -7.51 -17.04 1.39
CA GLY A 21 -6.92 -16.71 2.68
C GLY A 21 -6.08 -15.45 2.72
N ALA A 22 -6.28 -14.50 1.79
CA ALA A 22 -5.64 -13.19 1.90
C ALA A 22 -6.20 -12.43 3.10
N ASP A 23 -5.31 -11.91 3.95
CA ASP A 23 -5.64 -11.04 5.09
C ASP A 23 -5.92 -9.61 4.64
N ALA A 24 -5.37 -9.23 3.50
CA ALA A 24 -5.57 -7.92 2.90
C ALA A 24 -5.47 -7.99 1.37
N VAL A 25 -6.17 -7.09 0.68
CA VAL A 25 -6.02 -6.87 -0.77
C VAL A 25 -5.61 -5.44 -1.04
N TYR A 26 -4.85 -5.21 -2.12
CA TYR A 26 -4.61 -3.84 -2.59
C TYR A 26 -5.06 -3.66 -4.03
N LEU A 27 -5.70 -2.52 -4.30
CA LEU A 27 -6.30 -2.19 -5.60
C LEU A 27 -5.88 -0.80 -6.06
N GLY A 28 -5.91 -0.60 -7.39
CA GLY A 28 -5.81 0.71 -8.02
C GLY A 28 -7.17 1.41 -8.07
N TYR A 29 -7.20 2.67 -7.64
CA TYR A 29 -8.40 3.51 -7.69
C TYR A 29 -8.06 4.87 -8.30
N GLY A 30 -8.93 5.38 -9.18
CA GLY A 30 -8.74 6.67 -9.83
C GLY A 30 -7.47 6.72 -10.71
N ASP A 31 -7.02 7.94 -10.99
CA ASP A 31 -5.95 8.20 -11.95
C ASP A 31 -4.54 8.29 -11.30
N PHE A 32 -4.45 8.41 -9.98
CA PHE A 32 -3.21 8.69 -9.25
C PHE A 32 -2.51 7.44 -8.71
N ASN A 33 -2.52 6.36 -9.48
CA ASN A 33 -1.85 5.12 -9.10
C ASN A 33 -0.92 4.60 -10.20
N ALA A 34 0.07 3.80 -9.85
CA ALA A 34 1.07 3.28 -10.78
C ALA A 34 0.49 2.37 -11.88
N ARG A 35 -0.76 1.93 -11.73
CA ARG A 35 -1.48 1.10 -12.71
C ARG A 35 -2.56 1.88 -13.47
N ARG A 36 -2.47 3.22 -13.53
CA ARG A 36 -3.47 4.08 -14.20
C ARG A 36 -3.80 3.68 -15.65
N ASN A 37 -2.90 3.00 -16.34
CA ASN A 37 -3.12 2.50 -17.71
C ASN A 37 -3.82 1.13 -17.75
N ALA A 38 -4.06 0.48 -16.60
CA ALA A 38 -4.84 -0.73 -16.48
C ALA A 38 -6.30 -0.38 -16.10
N LYS A 39 -7.20 -1.38 -16.14
CA LYS A 39 -8.54 -1.20 -15.62
C LYS A 39 -8.45 -0.92 -14.11
N ASN A 40 -8.84 0.29 -13.69
CA ASN A 40 -8.98 0.67 -12.29
C ASN A 40 -10.41 0.44 -11.82
N PHE A 41 -10.58 0.32 -10.52
CA PHE A 41 -11.91 0.22 -9.90
C PHE A 41 -12.65 1.55 -10.02
N THR A 42 -13.92 1.51 -10.38
CA THR A 42 -14.83 2.64 -10.19
C THR A 42 -15.12 2.86 -8.71
N HIS A 43 -15.79 3.95 -8.35
CA HIS A 43 -16.19 4.22 -6.97
C HIS A 43 -17.07 3.09 -6.42
N GLU A 44 -18.07 2.67 -7.19
CA GLU A 44 -19.00 1.61 -6.81
C GLU A 44 -18.29 0.25 -6.69
N GLU A 45 -17.39 -0.07 -7.62
CA GLU A 45 -16.61 -1.31 -7.57
C GLU A 45 -15.68 -1.32 -6.35
N ALA A 46 -15.03 -0.20 -6.02
CA ALA A 46 -14.15 -0.08 -4.86
C ALA A 46 -14.95 -0.20 -3.55
N ALA A 47 -16.07 0.49 -3.41
CA ALA A 47 -16.95 0.39 -2.25
C ALA A 47 -17.50 -1.03 -2.07
N ALA A 48 -17.86 -1.71 -3.16
CA ALA A 48 -18.27 -3.12 -3.13
C ALA A 48 -17.13 -4.04 -2.68
N ALA A 49 -15.90 -3.77 -3.14
CA ALA A 49 -14.72 -4.54 -2.72
C ALA A 49 -14.43 -4.36 -1.21
N VAL A 50 -14.52 -3.12 -0.70
CA VAL A 50 -14.38 -2.83 0.74
C VAL A 50 -15.41 -3.62 1.54
N SER A 51 -16.69 -3.51 1.18
CA SER A 51 -17.78 -4.22 1.86
C SER A 51 -17.58 -5.74 1.82
N TYR A 52 -17.20 -6.30 0.67
CA TYR A 52 -16.96 -7.72 0.51
C TYR A 52 -15.82 -8.23 1.39
N CYS A 53 -14.72 -7.48 1.44
CA CYS A 53 -13.53 -7.84 2.23
C CYS A 53 -13.84 -7.74 3.73
N HIS A 54 -14.42 -6.64 4.20
CA HIS A 54 -14.72 -6.42 5.61
C HIS A 54 -15.67 -7.47 6.19
N LEU A 55 -16.70 -7.88 5.42
CA LEU A 55 -17.57 -8.98 5.81
C LEU A 55 -16.86 -10.33 6.04
N ARG A 56 -15.63 -10.47 5.50
CA ARG A 56 -14.79 -11.67 5.62
C ARG A 56 -13.55 -11.48 6.47
N GLY A 57 -13.45 -10.34 7.15
CA GLY A 57 -12.31 -10.01 8.02
C GLY A 57 -11.02 -9.65 7.27
N ALA A 58 -11.09 -9.45 5.94
CA ALA A 58 -9.96 -9.00 5.14
C ALA A 58 -9.94 -7.47 5.01
N LYS A 59 -8.75 -6.89 4.91
CA LYS A 59 -8.52 -5.45 4.76
C LYS A 59 -8.42 -5.04 3.30
N VAL A 60 -8.67 -3.75 3.03
CA VAL A 60 -8.52 -3.16 1.70
C VAL A 60 -7.58 -1.96 1.76
N PHE A 61 -6.54 -1.98 0.90
CA PHE A 61 -5.62 -0.88 0.73
C PHE A 61 -5.77 -0.30 -0.68
N LEU A 62 -5.94 1.01 -0.80
CA LEU A 62 -5.98 1.67 -2.10
C LEU A 62 -4.61 2.29 -2.43
N THR A 63 -4.25 2.30 -3.71
CA THR A 63 -2.97 2.87 -4.14
C THR A 63 -3.15 4.30 -4.65
N LEU A 64 -2.37 5.21 -4.06
CA LEU A 64 -2.16 6.60 -4.48
C LEU A 64 -0.64 6.80 -4.64
N ASN A 65 -0.01 5.95 -5.45
CA ASN A 65 1.42 5.73 -5.43
C ASN A 65 2.12 6.18 -6.73
N THR A 66 1.73 7.35 -7.21
CA THR A 66 2.43 8.09 -8.27
C THR A 66 3.01 9.39 -7.73
N LEU A 67 4.00 9.94 -8.43
CA LEU A 67 4.49 11.30 -8.18
C LEU A 67 3.51 12.30 -8.78
N LEU A 68 3.16 13.33 -8.05
CA LEU A 68 2.21 14.34 -8.46
C LEU A 68 2.85 15.72 -8.55
N THR A 69 2.38 16.50 -9.52
CA THR A 69 2.68 17.92 -9.61
C THR A 69 1.76 18.74 -8.70
N ASP A 70 2.14 19.97 -8.38
CA ASP A 70 1.31 20.88 -7.57
C ASP A 70 -0.09 21.09 -8.17
N ARG A 71 -0.22 20.98 -9.51
CA ARG A 71 -1.51 21.12 -10.21
C ARG A 71 -2.43 19.91 -10.01
N GLU A 72 -1.89 18.76 -9.73
CA GLU A 72 -2.62 17.50 -9.53
C GLU A 72 -3.04 17.30 -8.07
N LEU A 73 -2.33 17.92 -7.11
CA LEU A 73 -2.61 17.77 -5.67
C LEU A 73 -4.07 18.06 -5.29
N PRO A 74 -4.76 19.11 -5.82
CA PRO A 74 -6.17 19.33 -5.49
C PRO A 74 -7.09 18.21 -5.98
N GLY A 75 -6.76 17.57 -7.12
CA GLY A 75 -7.47 16.40 -7.61
C GLY A 75 -7.25 15.17 -6.71
N ALA A 76 -6.01 14.95 -6.30
CA ALA A 76 -5.65 13.88 -5.36
C ALA A 76 -6.30 14.07 -3.98
N ALA A 77 -6.47 15.31 -3.52
CA ALA A 77 -7.16 15.59 -2.26
C ALA A 77 -8.64 15.16 -2.31
N ARG A 78 -9.35 15.43 -3.40
CA ARG A 78 -10.73 14.96 -3.58
C ARG A 78 -10.83 13.43 -3.59
N VAL A 79 -9.90 12.78 -4.31
CA VAL A 79 -9.81 11.31 -4.31
C VAL A 79 -9.51 10.77 -2.90
N ALA A 80 -8.72 11.47 -2.10
CA ALA A 80 -8.44 11.11 -0.72
C ALA A 80 -9.68 11.20 0.19
N GLU A 81 -10.53 12.21 -0.01
CA GLU A 81 -11.82 12.34 0.69
C GLU A 81 -12.74 11.16 0.34
N GLU A 82 -12.90 10.85 -0.95
CA GLU A 82 -13.69 9.70 -1.41
C GLU A 82 -13.18 8.38 -0.81
N ILE A 83 -11.86 8.17 -0.79
CA ILE A 83 -11.22 6.99 -0.19
C ILE A 83 -11.53 6.89 1.31
N ASN A 84 -11.46 8.02 2.01
CA ASN A 84 -11.75 8.06 3.44
C ASN A 84 -13.23 7.74 3.74
N GLU A 85 -14.15 8.25 2.91
CA GLU A 85 -15.59 7.97 3.02
C GLU A 85 -15.93 6.52 2.73
N MET A 86 -15.21 5.85 1.83
CA MET A 86 -15.37 4.43 1.55
C MET A 86 -14.97 3.52 2.72
N GLY A 87 -14.24 4.04 3.71
CA GLY A 87 -13.81 3.29 4.88
C GLY A 87 -12.72 2.27 4.60
N VAL A 88 -11.79 2.55 3.68
CA VAL A 88 -10.63 1.69 3.43
C VAL A 88 -9.68 1.66 4.63
N ASP A 89 -8.95 0.56 4.78
CA ASP A 89 -8.07 0.37 5.94
C ASP A 89 -6.74 1.14 5.82
N ALA A 90 -6.26 1.38 4.60
CA ALA A 90 -5.05 2.19 4.38
C ALA A 90 -4.92 2.66 2.93
N VAL A 91 -4.07 3.68 2.74
CA VAL A 91 -3.62 4.14 1.42
C VAL A 91 -2.12 3.92 1.26
N ILE A 92 -1.73 3.35 0.13
CA ILE A 92 -0.33 3.12 -0.24
C ILE A 92 0.14 4.34 -1.05
N VAL A 93 1.15 5.05 -0.55
CA VAL A 93 1.65 6.30 -1.11
C VAL A 93 3.12 6.22 -1.51
N GLN A 94 3.52 7.03 -2.48
CA GLN A 94 4.91 7.19 -2.91
C GLN A 94 5.40 8.62 -2.70
N ASP A 95 4.56 9.59 -3.02
CA ASP A 95 4.90 11.01 -3.02
C ASP A 95 4.82 11.60 -1.61
N LEU A 96 5.86 12.33 -1.20
CA LEU A 96 5.94 12.96 0.13
C LEU A 96 4.91 14.09 0.30
N GLY A 97 4.65 14.86 -0.77
CA GLY A 97 3.62 15.89 -0.79
C GLY A 97 2.23 15.31 -0.61
N VAL A 98 1.95 14.19 -1.30
CA VAL A 98 0.70 13.43 -1.14
C VAL A 98 0.57 12.89 0.28
N ALA A 99 1.62 12.32 0.87
CA ALA A 99 1.58 11.84 2.25
C ALA A 99 1.25 12.97 3.23
N ARG A 100 1.85 14.14 3.05
CA ARG A 100 1.57 15.32 3.87
C ARG A 100 0.15 15.84 3.68
N MET A 101 -0.33 15.89 2.44
CA MET A 101 -1.69 16.30 2.10
C MET A 101 -2.72 15.36 2.76
N LEU A 102 -2.51 14.04 2.67
CA LEU A 102 -3.38 13.04 3.30
C LEU A 102 -3.47 13.21 4.82
N ARG A 103 -2.38 13.57 5.49
CA ARG A 103 -2.41 13.88 6.94
C ARG A 103 -3.29 15.08 7.28
N GLN A 104 -3.53 16.00 6.34
CA GLN A 104 -4.39 17.16 6.52
C GLN A 104 -5.85 16.87 6.17
N VAL A 105 -6.08 16.13 5.08
CA VAL A 105 -7.41 15.85 4.54
C VAL A 105 -8.09 14.67 5.26
N ALA A 106 -7.32 13.63 5.57
CA ALA A 106 -7.81 12.40 6.20
C ALA A 106 -6.84 11.93 7.30
N PRO A 107 -6.80 12.64 8.45
CA PRO A 107 -5.80 12.41 9.51
C PRO A 107 -5.85 11.01 10.11
N ASP A 108 -7.02 10.38 10.16
CA ASP A 108 -7.22 9.05 10.74
C ASP A 108 -6.91 7.91 9.76
N LEU A 109 -6.76 8.20 8.48
CA LEU A 109 -6.48 7.20 7.45
C LEU A 109 -5.04 6.67 7.60
N HIS A 110 -4.89 5.36 7.66
CA HIS A 110 -3.55 4.76 7.72
C HIS A 110 -2.80 4.94 6.41
N LEU A 111 -1.54 5.39 6.51
CA LEU A 111 -0.64 5.54 5.37
C LEU A 111 0.40 4.42 5.35
N HIS A 112 0.56 3.80 4.20
CA HIS A 112 1.58 2.81 3.92
C HIS A 112 2.56 3.37 2.87
N GLY A 113 3.85 3.43 3.20
CA GLY A 113 4.88 3.79 2.23
C GLY A 113 5.05 2.70 1.18
N SER A 114 4.92 3.08 -0.09
CA SER A 114 5.08 2.16 -1.24
C SER A 114 6.52 1.67 -1.36
N THR A 115 6.74 0.51 -1.99
CA THR A 115 8.07 0.06 -2.44
C THR A 115 8.76 1.10 -3.33
N GLN A 116 7.98 1.88 -4.07
CA GLN A 116 8.46 2.94 -4.96
C GLN A 116 9.09 4.15 -4.22
N MET A 117 8.89 4.27 -2.90
CA MET A 117 9.63 5.22 -2.06
C MET A 117 11.10 4.85 -1.88
N THR A 118 11.48 3.63 -2.27
CA THR A 118 12.86 3.12 -2.19
C THR A 118 13.46 3.22 -0.78
N VAL A 119 12.68 2.87 0.24
CA VAL A 119 13.12 2.90 1.63
C VAL A 119 14.16 1.80 1.85
N HIS A 120 15.40 2.20 2.14
CA HIS A 120 16.59 1.32 2.12
C HIS A 120 17.29 1.23 3.47
N SER A 121 17.19 2.27 4.29
CA SER A 121 17.93 2.43 5.53
C SER A 121 16.99 2.60 6.73
N LEU A 122 17.55 2.40 7.92
CA LEU A 122 16.83 2.64 9.16
C LEU A 122 16.36 4.11 9.27
N ASP A 123 17.19 5.06 8.83
CA ASP A 123 16.80 6.47 8.86
C ASP A 123 15.67 6.78 7.87
N GLY A 124 15.64 6.11 6.69
CA GLY A 124 14.52 6.18 5.79
C GLY A 124 13.23 5.63 6.41
N VAL A 125 13.31 4.56 7.20
CA VAL A 125 12.18 4.02 7.96
C VAL A 125 11.68 5.01 9.01
N LYS A 126 12.60 5.66 9.74
CA LYS A 126 12.23 6.70 10.72
C LYS A 126 11.55 7.90 10.05
N GLN A 127 12.05 8.33 8.89
CA GLN A 127 11.38 9.40 8.11
C GLN A 127 9.96 9.03 7.68
N CYS A 128 9.71 7.77 7.32
CA CYS A 128 8.34 7.31 7.07
C CYS A 128 7.48 7.42 8.33
N ALA A 129 8.01 7.08 9.49
CA ALA A 129 7.31 7.21 10.77
C ALA A 129 7.00 8.68 11.10
N ASP A 130 7.97 9.59 10.91
CA ASP A 130 7.81 11.03 11.13
C ASP A 130 6.74 11.64 10.21
N LEU A 131 6.55 11.09 9.03
CA LEU A 131 5.48 11.43 8.11
C LEU A 131 4.11 10.80 8.48
N GLY A 132 4.04 10.08 9.60
CA GLY A 132 2.83 9.44 10.10
C GLY A 132 2.47 8.15 9.36
N MET A 133 3.40 7.52 8.63
CA MET A 133 3.14 6.24 7.99
C MET A 133 3.15 5.11 9.02
N THR A 134 2.11 4.29 9.01
CA THR A 134 1.96 3.14 9.91
C THR A 134 2.64 1.88 9.38
N ARG A 135 3.05 1.91 8.11
CA ARG A 135 3.79 0.83 7.44
C ARG A 135 4.72 1.41 6.38
N ALA A 136 5.91 0.84 6.23
CA ALA A 136 6.81 1.10 5.11
C ALA A 136 7.15 -0.22 4.40
N VAL A 137 7.03 -0.24 3.07
CA VAL A 137 7.48 -1.36 2.26
C VAL A 137 8.92 -1.11 1.86
N LEU A 138 9.81 -1.97 2.35
CA LEU A 138 11.24 -1.85 2.09
C LEU A 138 11.59 -2.15 0.63
N SER A 139 12.66 -1.54 0.19
CA SER A 139 13.24 -1.77 -1.14
C SER A 139 13.60 -3.25 -1.35
N ARG A 140 13.41 -3.76 -2.56
CA ARG A 140 13.63 -5.17 -2.90
C ARG A 140 15.10 -5.58 -2.89
N GLU A 141 16.01 -4.63 -3.01
CA GLU A 141 17.47 -4.83 -3.07
C GLU A 141 18.09 -5.08 -1.69
N LEU A 142 17.30 -4.98 -0.60
CA LEU A 142 17.80 -5.23 0.73
C LEU A 142 18.06 -6.72 0.98
N SER A 143 19.25 -7.02 1.51
CA SER A 143 19.56 -8.35 2.01
C SER A 143 18.73 -8.66 3.26
N ARG A 144 18.59 -9.95 3.56
CA ARG A 144 17.86 -10.42 4.74
C ARG A 144 18.40 -9.79 6.03
N ASP A 145 19.72 -9.75 6.21
CA ASP A 145 20.35 -9.20 7.41
C ASP A 145 20.02 -7.72 7.62
N LYS A 146 19.97 -6.94 6.51
CA LYS A 146 19.56 -5.53 6.56
C LYS A 146 18.07 -5.37 6.90
N ILE A 147 17.22 -6.25 6.39
CA ILE A 147 15.79 -6.25 6.72
C ILE A 147 15.64 -6.56 8.22
N GLU A 148 16.30 -7.61 8.73
CA GLU A 148 16.27 -7.99 10.14
C GLU A 148 16.78 -6.84 11.04
N TYR A 149 17.88 -6.19 10.65
CA TYR A 149 18.41 -5.02 11.34
C TYR A 149 17.39 -3.87 11.40
N ASN A 150 16.80 -3.50 10.27
CA ASN A 150 15.80 -2.44 10.21
C ASN A 150 14.55 -2.80 11.06
N CYS A 151 14.07 -4.05 10.99
CA CYS A 151 12.93 -4.51 11.78
C CYS A 151 13.21 -4.52 13.28
N ALA A 152 14.47 -4.82 13.70
CA ALA A 152 14.84 -4.85 15.10
C ALA A 152 15.00 -3.45 15.71
N ASN A 153 15.42 -2.47 14.91
CA ASN A 153 15.78 -1.12 15.37
C ASN A 153 14.73 -0.05 14.99
N ALA A 154 13.74 -0.39 14.17
CA ALA A 154 12.60 0.50 13.95
C ALA A 154 11.70 0.52 15.18
N ASP A 155 11.14 1.68 15.48
CA ASP A 155 10.10 1.78 16.52
C ASP A 155 8.83 1.06 16.05
N ARG A 156 8.60 -0.13 16.60
CA ARG A 156 7.44 -0.97 16.26
C ARG A 156 6.08 -0.35 16.62
N LYS A 157 6.07 0.70 17.45
CA LYS A 157 4.84 1.40 17.81
C LYS A 157 4.39 2.36 16.73
N SER A 158 5.33 2.88 15.94
CA SER A 158 5.06 3.90 14.92
C SER A 158 5.00 3.35 13.50
N THR A 159 5.80 2.33 13.16
CA THR A 159 5.84 1.83 11.75
C THR A 159 6.09 0.33 11.68
N ARG A 160 5.28 -0.38 10.88
CA ARG A 160 5.52 -1.79 10.52
C ARG A 160 6.34 -1.86 9.24
N LEU A 161 7.28 -2.79 9.17
CA LEU A 161 8.07 -3.03 7.96
C LEU A 161 7.50 -4.23 7.19
N ASN A 162 7.45 -4.09 5.88
CA ASN A 162 7.05 -5.15 4.97
C ASN A 162 8.12 -5.29 3.87
N SER A 163 8.45 -6.51 3.49
CA SER A 163 9.33 -6.78 2.35
C SER A 163 8.60 -7.67 1.36
N SER A 164 8.51 -7.21 0.12
CA SER A 164 8.02 -8.02 -0.99
C SER A 164 9.20 -8.71 -1.67
N HIS A 165 9.78 -9.74 -1.03
CA HIS A 165 10.73 -10.60 -1.73
C HIS A 165 9.98 -11.59 -2.60
N GLU A 166 10.05 -11.42 -3.92
CA GLU A 166 9.96 -12.55 -4.82
C GLU A 166 11.23 -13.36 -4.63
N ILE A 167 11.11 -14.55 -4.05
CA ILE A 167 12.17 -15.55 -4.13
C ILE A 167 12.28 -15.90 -5.62
N PRO A 168 13.43 -15.63 -6.29
CA PRO A 168 13.59 -16.11 -7.66
C PRO A 168 13.46 -17.63 -7.62
N SER A 169 12.40 -18.15 -8.24
CA SER A 169 12.32 -19.57 -8.50
C SER A 169 13.51 -19.92 -9.39
N ARG A 170 14.55 -20.52 -8.83
CA ARG A 170 15.57 -21.20 -9.61
C ARG A 170 14.87 -22.38 -10.30
N MET A 171 14.40 -22.15 -11.51
CA MET A 171 14.15 -23.26 -12.40
C MET A 171 15.52 -23.92 -12.67
N PRO A 172 15.69 -25.22 -12.41
CA PRO A 172 16.86 -25.93 -12.90
C PRO A 172 16.83 -25.85 -14.42
N SER A 173 17.88 -25.31 -15.02
CA SER A 173 18.09 -25.43 -16.44
C SER A 173 18.25 -26.91 -16.72
N SER A 174 17.26 -27.53 -17.34
CA SER A 174 17.41 -28.85 -17.94
C SER A 174 18.43 -28.73 -19.06
N ALA A 175 19.56 -29.42 -18.88
CA ALA A 175 20.51 -29.72 -19.92
C ALA A 175 19.87 -30.59 -21.01
#